data_dcebfc04f4da3d8b4d4b4eac464640d1
#
_entry.id   dcebfc04f4da3d8b4d4b4eac464640d1
#
_cell.length_a   1.000
_cell.length_b   1.000
_cell.length_c   1.000
_cell.angle_alpha   90.00
_cell.angle_beta   90.00
_cell.angle_gamma   90.00
#
_symmetry.space_group_name_H-M   'P 1'
#
loop_
_entity.id
_entity.type
_entity.pdbx_description
1 polymer ?
#
loop_
_entity_poly.entity_id
_entity_poly.type
_entity_poly.pdbx_seq_one_letter_code
_entity_poly.pdbx_strand_id
1 'polypeptide(L)'
;NSFVNSANSVKSSSVSLIASQKNLIGNDNLSLSVSQPNRVSEGDMSIRLSNLAESDGSISYRNSNINLEPTGRQLAYGLSYRKDLDEDISFSIKHSITSNLNHKQDSDAISSSYIGAKYKNLKVGLSTNSVDSSKNTELSYLYKF
;
A
#
# COMPACT_ATOMS: atom_id res chain seq x y z
N ASN A 1 -28.12 23.51 -3.34
CA ASN A 1 -26.91 24.22 -2.95
C ASN A 1 -25.79 23.20 -2.82
N SER A 2 -24.85 23.17 -3.77
CA SER A 2 -23.71 22.25 -3.73
C SER A 2 -22.66 22.78 -2.75
N PHE A 3 -22.17 21.91 -1.86
CA PHE A 3 -21.05 22.19 -0.96
C PHE A 3 -19.73 22.29 -1.73
N VAL A 4 -19.58 21.49 -2.77
CA VAL A 4 -18.46 21.56 -3.71
C VAL A 4 -18.83 22.52 -4.83
N ASN A 5 -18.06 23.59 -4.97
CA ASN A 5 -18.30 24.62 -5.98
C ASN A 5 -17.68 24.21 -7.33
N SER A 6 -16.45 23.75 -7.30
CA SER A 6 -15.74 23.23 -8.48
C SER A 6 -14.60 22.30 -8.05
N ALA A 7 -14.25 21.36 -8.92
CA ALA A 7 -13.02 20.62 -8.83
C ALA A 7 -12.30 20.79 -10.18
N ASN A 8 -11.02 21.13 -10.13
CA ASN A 8 -10.17 21.12 -11.31
C ASN A 8 -9.82 19.68 -11.69
N SER A 9 -9.24 19.49 -12.86
CA SER A 9 -8.80 18.16 -13.29
C SER A 9 -7.83 17.55 -12.27
N VAL A 10 -8.20 16.40 -11.71
CA VAL A 10 -7.35 15.66 -10.80
C VAL A 10 -6.52 14.70 -11.62
N LYS A 11 -5.19 14.79 -11.51
CA LYS A 11 -4.27 13.85 -12.12
C LYS A 11 -3.69 12.96 -11.04
N SER A 12 -3.51 11.68 -11.36
CA SER A 12 -2.87 10.72 -10.48
C SER A 12 -1.90 9.82 -11.24
N SER A 13 -0.89 9.33 -10.55
CA SER A 13 0.13 8.46 -11.12
C SER A 13 0.51 7.34 -10.16
N SER A 14 0.87 6.20 -10.72
CA SER A 14 1.47 5.07 -10.01
C SER A 14 2.64 4.51 -10.82
N VAL A 15 3.62 3.95 -10.13
CA VAL A 15 4.79 3.31 -10.76
C VAL A 15 5.10 2.03 -10.02
N SER A 16 5.44 0.98 -10.75
CA SER A 16 5.92 -0.28 -10.17
C SER A 16 7.04 -0.85 -11.04
N LEU A 17 8.11 -1.28 -10.39
CA LEU A 17 9.24 -1.98 -10.99
C LEU A 17 9.46 -3.29 -10.24
N ILE A 18 9.56 -4.38 -10.99
CA ILE A 18 9.85 -5.71 -10.43
C ILE A 18 11.00 -6.31 -11.22
N ALA A 19 12.03 -6.73 -10.52
CA ALA A 19 13.13 -7.52 -11.06
C ALA A 19 13.09 -8.92 -10.44
N SER A 20 13.14 -9.95 -11.29
CA SER A 20 13.10 -11.34 -10.84
C SER A 20 14.19 -12.16 -11.52
N GLN A 21 14.85 -13.01 -10.74
CA GLN A 21 15.85 -13.97 -11.20
C GLN A 21 15.41 -15.37 -10.78
N LYS A 22 15.30 -16.26 -11.75
CA LYS A 22 15.02 -17.68 -11.54
C LYS A 22 16.31 -18.48 -11.60
N ASN A 23 16.32 -19.61 -10.88
CA ASN A 23 17.42 -20.60 -10.91
C ASN A 23 18.78 -20.01 -10.51
N LEU A 24 18.80 -19.14 -9.48
CA LEU A 24 20.03 -18.58 -8.93
C LEU A 24 20.87 -19.67 -8.21
N ILE A 25 20.20 -20.48 -7.39
CA ILE A 25 20.79 -21.61 -6.64
C ILE A 25 19.87 -22.83 -6.80
N GLY A 26 19.75 -23.35 -8.04
CA GLY A 26 18.85 -24.46 -8.36
C GLY A 26 17.43 -23.99 -8.67
N ASN A 27 16.42 -24.72 -8.19
CA ASN A 27 15.02 -24.42 -8.51
C ASN A 27 14.46 -23.37 -7.55
N ASP A 28 14.85 -22.11 -7.76
CA ASP A 28 14.45 -20.97 -6.93
C ASP A 28 14.01 -19.75 -7.75
N ASN A 29 13.42 -18.79 -7.07
CA ASN A 29 13.04 -17.51 -7.62
C ASN A 29 13.28 -16.40 -6.58
N LEU A 30 14.13 -15.46 -6.92
CA LEU A 30 14.36 -14.24 -6.17
C LEU A 30 13.68 -13.07 -6.89
N SER A 31 12.93 -12.25 -6.17
CA SER A 31 12.28 -11.06 -6.73
C SER A 31 12.49 -9.86 -5.84
N LEU A 32 12.83 -8.74 -6.46
CA LEU A 32 12.92 -7.42 -5.87
C LEU A 32 11.84 -6.54 -6.49
N SER A 33 11.17 -5.75 -5.69
CA SER A 33 10.15 -4.81 -6.16
C SER A 33 10.30 -3.45 -5.53
N VAL A 34 10.01 -2.42 -6.31
CA VAL A 34 9.83 -1.04 -5.85
C VAL A 34 8.54 -0.53 -6.46
N SER A 35 7.65 -0.01 -5.65
CA SER A 35 6.39 0.53 -6.14
C SER A 35 5.99 1.81 -5.43
N GLN A 36 5.37 2.71 -6.19
CA GLN A 36 4.63 3.85 -5.71
C GLN A 36 3.16 3.59 -6.03
N PRO A 37 2.29 3.44 -5.00
CA PRO A 37 0.85 3.34 -5.22
C PRO A 37 0.31 4.63 -5.86
N ASN A 38 -0.94 4.55 -6.32
CA ASN A 38 -1.59 5.67 -6.97
C ASN A 38 -1.58 6.90 -6.05
N ARG A 39 -1.05 8.02 -6.55
CA ARG A 39 -0.91 9.29 -5.86
C ARG A 39 -1.49 10.39 -6.72
N VAL A 40 -2.28 11.28 -6.11
CA VAL A 40 -2.68 12.53 -6.77
C VAL A 40 -1.42 13.38 -6.96
N SER A 41 -1.11 13.73 -8.20
CA SER A 41 0.04 14.55 -8.59
C SER A 41 -0.30 16.00 -8.84
N GLU A 42 -1.58 16.27 -9.19
CA GLU A 42 -2.13 17.59 -9.40
C GLU A 42 -3.63 17.55 -9.10
N GLY A 43 -4.16 18.62 -8.52
CA GLY A 43 -5.60 18.79 -8.35
C GLY A 43 -5.93 19.75 -7.22
N ASP A 44 -6.96 20.56 -7.46
CA ASP A 44 -7.51 21.47 -6.49
C ASP A 44 -9.03 21.32 -6.43
N MET A 45 -9.58 21.49 -5.24
CA MET A 45 -11.02 21.52 -5.02
C MET A 45 -11.42 22.82 -4.34
N SER A 46 -12.40 23.53 -4.91
CA SER A 46 -13.00 24.69 -4.29
C SER A 46 -14.27 24.30 -3.56
N ILE A 47 -14.31 24.55 -2.29
CA ILE A 47 -15.47 24.33 -1.43
C ILE A 47 -16.09 25.67 -1.00
N ARG A 48 -17.42 25.70 -0.90
CA ARG A 48 -18.16 26.83 -0.42
C ARG A 48 -18.55 26.63 1.04
N LEU A 49 -18.00 27.47 1.90
CA LEU A 49 -18.25 27.44 3.34
C LEU A 49 -19.17 28.57 3.71
N SER A 50 -20.19 28.29 4.53
CA SER A 50 -20.98 29.36 5.17
C SER A 50 -20.20 29.96 6.32
N ASN A 51 -20.23 31.26 6.45
CA ASN A 51 -19.83 31.94 7.68
C ASN A 51 -20.97 31.84 8.70
N LEU A 52 -20.70 32.31 9.92
CA LEU A 52 -21.76 32.52 10.92
C LEU A 52 -22.80 33.46 10.38
N ALA A 53 -24.06 33.25 10.74
CA ALA A 53 -25.14 34.19 10.40
C ALA A 53 -24.85 35.60 10.97
N GLU A 54 -25.07 36.59 10.15
CA GLU A 54 -24.92 37.98 10.57
C GLU A 54 -26.11 38.39 11.45
N SER A 55 -25.99 39.51 12.15
CA SER A 55 -27.03 40.01 13.06
C SER A 55 -28.38 40.32 12.39
N ASP A 56 -28.38 40.51 11.07
CA ASP A 56 -29.57 40.71 10.22
C ASP A 56 -30.17 39.37 9.71
N GLY A 57 -29.63 38.24 10.11
CA GLY A 57 -30.05 36.92 9.66
C GLY A 57 -29.50 36.49 8.32
N SER A 58 -28.68 37.29 7.67
CA SER A 58 -28.03 36.92 6.38
C SER A 58 -26.89 35.93 6.63
N ILE A 59 -26.65 35.06 5.64
CA ILE A 59 -25.54 34.10 5.67
C ILE A 59 -24.59 34.43 4.53
N SER A 60 -23.41 34.89 4.86
CA SER A 60 -22.34 35.05 3.90
C SER A 60 -21.60 33.74 3.64
N TYR A 61 -21.01 33.62 2.45
CA TYR A 61 -20.27 32.45 2.02
C TYR A 61 -18.86 32.83 1.61
N ARG A 62 -17.90 31.96 1.93
CA ARG A 62 -16.53 32.07 1.41
C ARG A 62 -16.16 30.82 0.62
N ASN A 63 -15.38 30.99 -0.42
CA ASN A 63 -14.75 29.87 -1.12
C ASN A 63 -13.41 29.59 -0.46
N SER A 64 -13.11 28.31 -0.27
CA SER A 64 -11.82 27.83 0.21
C SER A 64 -11.28 26.82 -0.79
N ASN A 65 -10.06 27.03 -1.23
CA ASN A 65 -9.37 26.09 -2.12
C ASN A 65 -8.56 25.09 -1.30
N ILE A 66 -8.75 23.83 -1.62
CA ILE A 66 -8.04 22.70 -0.99
C ILE A 66 -7.16 22.09 -2.07
N ASN A 67 -5.86 22.06 -1.81
CA ASN A 67 -4.93 21.29 -2.61
C ASN A 67 -5.11 19.79 -2.27
N LEU A 68 -5.35 18.97 -3.29
CA LEU A 68 -5.56 17.52 -3.17
C LEU A 68 -4.26 16.75 -3.26
N GLU A 69 -3.14 17.40 -3.54
CA GLU A 69 -1.85 16.75 -3.59
C GLU A 69 -1.38 16.40 -2.18
N PRO A 70 -1.11 15.11 -1.88
CA PRO A 70 -0.60 14.70 -0.59
C PRO A 70 0.83 15.20 -0.34
N THR A 71 1.19 15.39 0.92
CA THR A 71 2.46 16.00 1.35
C THR A 71 3.68 15.13 1.08
N GLY A 72 3.50 13.82 0.96
CA GLY A 72 4.58 12.86 0.77
C GLY A 72 4.37 11.93 -0.42
N ARG A 73 5.33 11.06 -0.61
CA ARG A 73 5.30 10.03 -1.64
C ARG A 73 5.51 8.67 -0.97
N GLN A 74 4.47 7.85 -0.95
CA GLN A 74 4.57 6.49 -0.44
C GLN A 74 5.43 5.65 -1.39
N LEU A 75 6.43 4.97 -0.83
CA LEU A 75 7.26 4.00 -1.54
C LEU A 75 7.21 2.67 -0.80
N ALA A 76 6.99 1.61 -1.54
CA ALA A 76 7.04 0.25 -1.02
C ALA A 76 8.17 -0.52 -1.70
N TYR A 77 9.02 -1.13 -0.89
CA TYR A 77 10.12 -2.00 -1.30
C TYR A 77 9.77 -3.42 -0.88
N GLY A 78 9.96 -4.36 -1.78
CA GLY A 78 9.69 -5.77 -1.51
C GLY A 78 10.84 -6.66 -1.92
N LEU A 79 11.11 -7.65 -1.09
CA LEU A 79 11.99 -8.78 -1.36
C LEU A 79 11.18 -10.05 -1.21
N SER A 80 11.23 -10.95 -2.18
CA SER A 80 10.67 -12.28 -2.04
C SER A 80 11.65 -13.33 -2.58
N TYR A 81 11.80 -14.41 -1.83
CA TYR A 81 12.57 -15.56 -2.22
C TYR A 81 11.71 -16.82 -2.05
N ARG A 82 11.70 -17.64 -3.05
CA ARG A 82 11.04 -18.95 -3.02
C ARG A 82 12.02 -19.99 -3.55
N LYS A 83 12.11 -21.12 -2.86
CA LYS A 83 12.86 -22.29 -3.29
C LYS A 83 11.95 -23.49 -3.31
N ASP A 84 11.88 -24.18 -4.44
CA ASP A 84 11.23 -25.46 -4.58
C ASP A 84 12.32 -26.52 -4.39
N LEU A 85 12.21 -27.28 -3.29
CA LEU A 85 13.18 -28.32 -2.92
C LEU A 85 12.86 -29.62 -3.66
N ASP A 86 11.56 -29.86 -3.89
CA ASP A 86 11.01 -30.99 -4.62
C ASP A 86 9.65 -30.58 -5.22
N GLU A 87 9.00 -31.44 -5.99
CA GLU A 87 7.66 -31.20 -6.56
C GLU A 87 6.63 -30.89 -5.47
N ASP A 88 6.77 -31.52 -4.33
CA ASP A 88 5.87 -31.41 -3.19
C ASP A 88 6.31 -30.39 -2.13
N ILE A 89 7.59 -29.99 -2.11
CA ILE A 89 8.16 -29.19 -1.01
C ILE A 89 8.63 -27.84 -1.53
N SER A 90 8.12 -26.78 -0.95
CA SER A 90 8.64 -25.43 -1.21
C SER A 90 8.76 -24.61 0.06
N PHE A 91 9.70 -23.68 0.04
CA PHE A 91 9.95 -22.71 1.08
C PHE A 91 9.87 -21.30 0.51
N SER A 92 9.37 -20.34 1.30
CA SER A 92 9.26 -18.95 0.87
C SER A 92 9.52 -17.96 1.99
N ILE A 93 10.25 -16.91 1.67
CA ILE A 93 10.46 -15.74 2.53
C ILE A 93 10.00 -14.53 1.76
N LYS A 94 9.29 -13.61 2.43
CA LYS A 94 8.95 -12.29 1.90
C LYS A 94 9.23 -11.24 2.96
N HIS A 95 9.72 -10.10 2.53
CA HIS A 95 9.90 -8.93 3.36
C HIS A 95 9.50 -7.70 2.57
N SER A 96 8.80 -6.77 3.21
CA SER A 96 8.48 -5.49 2.60
C SER A 96 8.59 -4.36 3.60
N ILE A 97 8.97 -3.19 3.09
CA ILE A 97 9.04 -1.94 3.84
C ILE A 97 8.27 -0.90 3.04
N THR A 98 7.37 -0.20 3.71
CA THR A 98 6.60 0.90 3.12
C THR A 98 6.89 2.17 3.90
N SER A 99 7.36 3.20 3.23
CA SER A 99 7.60 4.54 3.77
C SER A 99 6.51 5.52 3.36
N ASN A 100 6.30 6.57 4.14
CA ASN A 100 5.32 7.64 3.88
C ASN A 100 3.93 7.08 3.60
N LEU A 101 3.43 6.26 4.51
CA LEU A 101 2.13 5.61 4.38
C LEU A 101 1.03 6.63 4.07
N ASN A 102 0.10 6.23 3.17
CA ASN A 102 -0.96 7.10 2.66
C ASN A 102 -0.44 8.41 2.03
N HIS A 103 0.78 8.39 1.50
CA HIS A 103 1.46 9.56 0.94
C HIS A 103 1.64 10.73 1.91
N LYS A 104 1.66 10.45 3.21
CA LYS A 104 1.94 11.45 4.24
C LYS A 104 3.43 11.52 4.50
N GLN A 105 4.00 12.73 4.36
CA GLN A 105 5.40 12.97 4.67
C GLN A 105 5.69 12.67 6.15
N ASP A 106 6.87 12.12 6.42
CA ASP A 106 7.35 11.82 7.78
C ASP A 106 6.46 10.85 8.59
N SER A 107 5.63 10.06 7.91
CA SER A 107 4.96 8.95 8.58
C SER A 107 5.92 7.79 8.82
N ASP A 108 5.74 7.09 9.94
CA ASP A 108 6.55 5.93 10.29
C ASP A 108 6.56 4.89 9.17
N ALA A 109 7.73 4.31 8.94
CA ALA A 109 7.85 3.20 8.00
C ALA A 109 7.25 1.93 8.59
N ILE A 110 6.51 1.23 7.77
CA ILE A 110 5.89 -0.05 8.11
C ILE A 110 6.69 -1.17 7.46
N SER A 111 7.04 -2.17 8.24
CA SER A 111 7.64 -3.40 7.71
C SER A 111 6.74 -4.60 7.94
N SER A 112 6.74 -5.51 7.00
CA SER A 112 6.11 -6.82 7.15
C SER A 112 7.05 -7.92 6.67
N SER A 113 7.03 -9.04 7.37
CA SER A 113 7.83 -10.23 7.04
C SER A 113 6.93 -11.45 7.02
N TYR A 114 7.22 -12.38 6.14
CA TYR A 114 6.55 -13.65 6.03
C TYR A 114 7.58 -14.76 5.76
N ILE A 115 7.44 -15.85 6.48
CA ILE A 115 8.16 -17.11 6.25
C ILE A 115 7.11 -18.21 6.12
N GLY A 116 7.21 -19.04 5.09
CA GLY A 116 6.28 -20.14 4.87
C GLY A 116 6.93 -21.36 4.25
N ALA A 117 6.37 -22.51 4.57
CA ALA A 117 6.71 -23.80 3.98
C ALA A 117 5.44 -24.46 3.45
N LYS A 118 5.59 -25.20 2.37
CA LYS A 118 4.54 -26.03 1.79
C LYS A 118 5.04 -27.45 1.65
N TYR A 119 4.23 -28.41 2.06
CA TYR A 119 4.41 -29.83 1.81
C TYR A 119 3.12 -30.41 1.23
N LYS A 120 3.15 -30.82 -0.02
CA LYS A 120 1.95 -31.28 -0.75
C LYS A 120 0.84 -30.22 -0.68
N ASN A 121 -0.26 -30.58 -0.05
CA ASN A 121 -1.43 -29.72 0.13
C ASN A 121 -1.41 -28.94 1.44
N LEU A 122 -0.45 -29.19 2.32
CA LEU A 122 -0.32 -28.49 3.59
C LEU A 122 0.58 -27.26 3.43
N LYS A 123 0.13 -26.11 3.91
CA LYS A 123 0.91 -24.87 3.95
C LYS A 123 0.93 -24.33 5.37
N VAL A 124 2.11 -24.00 5.84
CA VAL A 124 2.36 -23.38 7.15
C VAL A 124 3.10 -22.08 6.93
N GLY A 125 2.71 -21.01 7.60
CA GLY A 125 3.36 -19.72 7.49
C GLY A 125 3.28 -18.91 8.77
N LEU A 126 4.27 -18.05 8.94
CA LEU A 126 4.35 -17.05 10.01
C LEU A 126 4.49 -15.68 9.37
N SER A 127 3.69 -14.72 9.80
CA SER A 127 3.82 -13.33 9.38
C SER A 127 3.92 -12.40 10.58
N THR A 128 4.69 -11.32 10.41
CA THR A 128 4.83 -10.25 11.40
C THR A 128 4.61 -8.91 10.72
N ASN A 129 4.06 -7.95 11.46
CA ASN A 129 3.86 -6.59 11.01
C ASN A 129 4.31 -5.62 12.12
N SER A 130 5.02 -4.54 11.74
CA SER A 130 5.54 -3.56 12.69
C SER A 130 4.49 -2.59 13.22
N VAL A 131 3.32 -2.46 12.57
CA VAL A 131 2.28 -1.47 12.98
C VAL A 131 1.67 -1.80 14.33
N ASP A 132 1.36 -3.07 14.53
CA ASP A 132 0.64 -3.55 15.71
C ASP A 132 1.41 -4.64 16.47
N SER A 133 2.66 -4.90 16.06
CA SER A 133 3.48 -6.02 16.54
C SER A 133 2.75 -7.36 16.41
N SER A 134 1.77 -7.43 15.50
CA SER A 134 0.99 -8.64 15.30
C SER A 134 1.85 -9.75 14.71
N LYS A 135 1.65 -10.94 15.28
CA LYS A 135 2.23 -12.18 14.76
C LYS A 135 1.07 -13.08 14.37
N ASN A 136 0.95 -13.35 13.10
CA ASN A 136 -0.08 -14.25 12.58
C ASN A 136 0.53 -15.56 12.14
N THR A 137 -0.08 -16.65 12.56
CA THR A 137 0.25 -18.00 12.10
C THR A 137 -0.80 -18.43 11.10
N GLU A 138 -0.35 -18.80 9.91
CA GLU A 138 -1.22 -19.36 8.86
C GLU A 138 -1.03 -20.87 8.85
N LEU A 139 -2.13 -21.62 8.95
CA LEU A 139 -2.19 -23.05 8.66
C LEU A 139 -3.30 -23.24 7.64
N SER A 140 -2.97 -23.69 6.44
CA SER A 140 -3.95 -23.96 5.41
C SER A 140 -3.73 -25.33 4.77
N TYR A 141 -4.83 -26.02 4.49
CA TYR A 141 -4.83 -27.30 3.78
C TYR A 141 -5.71 -27.17 2.53
N LEU A 142 -5.12 -27.41 1.36
CA LEU A 142 -5.83 -27.36 0.08
C LEU A 142 -6.26 -28.78 -0.31
N TYR A 143 -7.57 -29.03 -0.23
CA TYR A 143 -8.15 -30.22 -0.84
C TYR A 143 -8.18 -30.03 -2.37
N LYS A 144 -7.57 -30.97 -3.10
CA LYS A 144 -7.84 -31.16 -4.52
C LYS A 144 -8.83 -32.31 -4.65
N PHE A 145 -10.01 -32.02 -5.16
CA PHE A 145 -10.93 -33.04 -5.67
C PHE A 145 -10.50 -33.48 -7.06
#